data_30b1d0fc972af1ce340039b27a82f2f5
#
_entry.id   30b1d0fc972af1ce340039b27a82f2f5
#
_cell.length_a   1.000
_cell.length_b   1.000
_cell.length_c   1.000
_cell.angle_alpha   90.00
_cell.angle_beta   90.00
_cell.angle_gamma   90.00
#
_symmetry.space_group_name_H-M   'P 1'
#
loop_
_entity.id
_entity.type
_entity.pdbx_description
1 polymer ?
#
loop_
_entity_poly.entity_id
_entity_poly.type
_entity_poly.pdbx_seq_one_letter_code
_entity_poly.pdbx_strand_id
1 'polypeptide(L)'
;MIPIDKKRQADFQIIARWVNEGECVLDLGCGRGVLLEYLKQKKSTYGVGVDIDFDKILSCVKRGVPAYQGDILSILKNFPDDSFDRVIFSRTVEQLDDPDAILAEGLRVGRRVTVGFVNSGFWENRLSAFFKGRRTINEVYTKPWYESQ
;
A
#
# COMPACT_ATOMS: atom_id res chain seq x y z
N MET A 1 -14.14 9.32 -11.89
CA MET A 1 -13.84 8.11 -11.09
C MET A 1 -12.95 7.20 -11.95
N ILE A 2 -11.71 6.93 -11.54
CA ILE A 2 -10.84 5.99 -12.27
C ILE A 2 -11.42 4.59 -12.02
N PRO A 3 -11.69 3.77 -13.05
CA PRO A 3 -12.18 2.42 -12.84
C PRO A 3 -11.14 1.63 -12.07
N ILE A 4 -11.52 1.17 -10.87
CA ILE A 4 -10.68 0.30 -10.06
C ILE A 4 -10.72 -1.09 -10.71
N ASP A 5 -9.57 -1.67 -11.00
CA ASP A 5 -9.48 -3.04 -11.46
C ASP A 5 -10.20 -3.98 -10.47
N LYS A 6 -10.93 -4.96 -10.97
CA LYS A 6 -11.70 -5.93 -10.16
C LYS A 6 -10.84 -6.62 -9.10
N LYS A 7 -9.56 -6.91 -9.40
CA LYS A 7 -8.62 -7.51 -8.45
C LYS A 7 -8.29 -6.55 -7.31
N ARG A 8 -8.02 -5.27 -7.61
CA ARG A 8 -7.79 -4.24 -6.58
C ARG A 8 -9.02 -4.00 -5.72
N GLN A 9 -10.20 -4.06 -6.32
CA GLN A 9 -11.45 -3.90 -5.58
C GLN A 9 -11.66 -5.01 -4.55
N ALA A 10 -11.29 -6.25 -4.87
CA ALA A 10 -11.33 -7.37 -3.92
C ALA A 10 -10.36 -7.15 -2.74
N ASP A 11 -9.13 -6.70 -3.00
CA ASP A 11 -8.16 -6.37 -1.95
C ASP A 11 -8.70 -5.29 -1.01
N PHE A 12 -9.29 -4.23 -1.55
CA PHE A 12 -9.88 -3.15 -0.75
C PHE A 12 -11.02 -3.63 0.12
N GLN A 13 -11.86 -4.54 -0.37
CA GLN A 13 -12.94 -5.15 0.41
C GLN A 13 -12.38 -5.99 1.57
N ILE A 14 -11.30 -6.73 1.34
CA ILE A 14 -10.63 -7.52 2.38
C ILE A 14 -10.03 -6.60 3.45
N ILE A 15 -9.27 -5.58 3.03
CA ILE A 15 -8.67 -4.61 3.95
C ILE A 15 -9.75 -3.91 4.79
N ALA A 16 -10.85 -3.49 4.16
CA ALA A 16 -11.94 -2.82 4.84
C ALA A 16 -12.65 -3.67 5.92
N ARG A 17 -12.56 -5.01 5.85
CA ARG A 17 -13.09 -5.89 6.93
C ARG A 17 -12.26 -5.80 8.21
N TRP A 18 -10.97 -5.48 8.09
CA TRP A 18 -10.06 -5.36 9.23
C TRP A 18 -9.98 -3.94 9.80
N VAL A 19 -10.45 -2.94 9.04
CA VAL A 19 -10.48 -1.54 9.45
C VAL A 19 -11.80 -1.27 10.17
N ASN A 20 -11.74 -0.71 11.38
CA ASN A 20 -12.92 -0.29 12.11
C ASN A 20 -13.42 1.08 11.63
N GLU A 21 -14.66 1.41 11.96
CA GLU A 21 -15.22 2.71 11.64
C GLU A 21 -14.50 3.82 12.43
N GLY A 22 -14.18 4.92 11.76
CA GLY A 22 -13.52 6.08 12.35
C GLY A 22 -12.03 5.90 12.65
N GLU A 23 -11.39 4.76 12.32
CA GLU A 23 -9.94 4.57 12.55
C GLU A 23 -9.11 5.64 11.84
N CYS A 24 -8.02 6.07 12.50
CA CYS A 24 -6.95 6.85 11.90
C CYS A 24 -5.97 5.89 11.20
N VAL A 25 -5.87 6.01 9.87
CA VAL A 25 -5.15 5.05 9.01
C VAL A 25 -3.98 5.72 8.30
N LEU A 26 -2.80 5.11 8.36
CA LEU A 26 -1.63 5.46 7.56
C LEU A 26 -1.43 4.42 6.45
N ASP A 27 -1.44 4.85 5.19
CA ASP A 27 -1.21 3.98 4.03
C ASP A 27 0.18 4.27 3.43
N LEU A 28 1.07 3.31 3.53
CA LEU A 28 2.46 3.41 3.10
C LEU A 28 2.63 2.83 1.69
N GLY A 29 3.05 3.67 0.75
CA GLY A 29 2.96 3.40 -0.68
C GLY A 29 1.53 3.57 -1.18
N CYS A 30 0.87 4.64 -0.75
CA CYS A 30 -0.57 4.88 -0.98
C CYS A 30 -0.95 5.05 -2.46
N GLY A 31 0.03 5.20 -3.35
CA GLY A 31 -0.22 5.47 -4.74
C GLY A 31 -1.08 6.71 -4.94
N ARG A 32 -2.15 6.58 -5.69
CA ARG A 32 -3.08 7.69 -5.98
C ARG A 32 -4.17 7.89 -4.90
N GLY A 33 -4.02 7.29 -3.72
CA GLY A 33 -4.94 7.45 -2.59
C GLY A 33 -6.30 6.76 -2.72
N VAL A 34 -6.44 5.82 -3.66
CA VAL A 34 -7.74 5.17 -3.95
C VAL A 34 -8.22 4.31 -2.79
N LEU A 35 -7.30 3.61 -2.10
CA LEU A 35 -7.63 2.81 -0.92
C LEU A 35 -8.14 3.71 0.22
N LEU A 36 -7.44 4.80 0.51
CA LEU A 36 -7.84 5.74 1.56
C LEU A 36 -9.18 6.42 1.27
N GLU A 37 -9.42 6.81 0.01
CA GLU A 37 -10.72 7.33 -0.42
C GLU A 37 -11.83 6.28 -0.21
N TYR A 38 -11.57 5.03 -0.58
CA TYR A 38 -12.51 3.92 -0.39
C TYR A 38 -12.82 3.66 1.09
N LEU A 39 -11.79 3.63 1.95
CA LEU A 39 -11.95 3.43 3.38
C LEU A 39 -12.72 4.60 4.03
N LYS A 40 -12.44 5.83 3.63
CA LYS A 40 -13.18 7.02 4.06
C LYS A 40 -14.68 6.89 3.75
N GLN A 41 -15.03 6.46 2.54
CA GLN A 41 -16.42 6.30 2.11
C GLN A 41 -17.13 5.13 2.81
N LYS A 42 -16.42 4.04 3.12
CA LYS A 42 -17.00 2.80 3.67
C LYS A 42 -16.95 2.72 5.19
N LYS A 43 -16.01 3.40 5.82
CA LYS A 43 -15.67 3.26 7.24
C LYS A 43 -15.50 4.61 7.96
N SER A 44 -15.76 5.72 7.27
CA SER A 44 -15.60 7.07 7.86
C SER A 44 -14.20 7.31 8.46
N THR A 45 -13.16 6.67 7.89
CA THR A 45 -11.80 6.73 8.40
C THR A 45 -11.15 8.08 8.14
N TYR A 46 -10.16 8.42 8.97
CA TYR A 46 -9.22 9.51 8.76
C TYR A 46 -7.93 8.93 8.20
N GLY A 47 -7.69 9.13 6.90
CA GLY A 47 -6.55 8.52 6.21
C GLY A 47 -5.47 9.50 5.85
N VAL A 48 -4.20 9.08 6.02
CA VAL A 48 -3.01 9.78 5.55
C VAL A 48 -2.21 8.82 4.67
N GLY A 49 -1.75 9.30 3.51
CA GLY A 49 -0.92 8.51 2.59
C GLY A 49 0.54 8.93 2.61
N VAL A 50 1.43 8.01 2.24
CA VAL A 50 2.84 8.29 1.93
C VAL A 50 3.17 7.61 0.62
N ASP A 51 3.79 8.34 -0.32
CA ASP A 51 4.35 7.77 -1.55
C ASP A 51 5.56 8.62 -1.98
N ILE A 52 6.53 8.01 -2.64
CA ILE A 52 7.71 8.72 -3.16
C ILE A 52 7.40 9.49 -4.44
N ASP A 53 6.38 9.08 -5.18
CA ASP A 53 6.02 9.61 -6.48
C ASP A 53 5.13 10.86 -6.33
N PHE A 54 5.64 12.00 -6.77
CA PHE A 54 4.96 13.29 -6.70
C PHE A 54 3.61 13.32 -7.46
N ASP A 55 3.52 12.70 -8.63
CA ASP A 55 2.28 12.70 -9.43
C ASP A 55 1.16 11.89 -8.76
N LYS A 56 1.55 10.84 -8.04
CA LYS A 56 0.61 10.07 -7.22
C LYS A 56 0.11 10.89 -6.03
N ILE A 57 1.00 11.59 -5.34
CA ILE A 57 0.63 12.50 -4.24
C ILE A 57 -0.30 13.61 -4.73
N LEU A 58 -0.01 14.21 -5.87
CA LEU A 58 -0.91 15.21 -6.47
C LEU A 58 -2.30 14.63 -6.75
N SER A 59 -2.37 13.35 -7.14
CA SER A 59 -3.63 12.63 -7.31
C SER A 59 -4.37 12.41 -5.98
N CYS A 60 -3.66 12.16 -4.88
CA CYS A 60 -4.25 12.07 -3.53
C CYS A 60 -4.89 13.41 -3.13
N VAL A 61 -4.17 14.50 -3.30
CA VAL A 61 -4.67 15.85 -2.98
C VAL A 61 -5.95 16.17 -3.77
N LYS A 62 -5.97 15.87 -5.07
CA LYS A 62 -7.16 16.04 -5.92
C LYS A 62 -8.38 15.22 -5.44
N ARG A 63 -8.16 14.13 -4.70
CA ARG A 63 -9.21 13.29 -4.08
C ARG A 63 -9.60 13.76 -2.69
N GLY A 64 -8.95 14.79 -2.15
CA GLY A 64 -9.13 15.21 -0.76
C GLY A 64 -8.58 14.21 0.25
N VAL A 65 -7.54 13.47 -0.13
CA VAL A 65 -6.77 12.55 0.73
C VAL A 65 -5.47 13.25 1.13
N PRO A 66 -5.24 13.54 2.43
CA PRO A 66 -3.96 14.02 2.91
C PRO A 66 -2.84 13.03 2.59
N ALA A 67 -1.70 13.54 2.10
CA ALA A 67 -0.58 12.66 1.77
C ALA A 67 0.76 13.42 1.85
N TYR A 68 1.81 12.69 2.23
CA TYR A 68 3.20 13.15 2.27
C TYR A 68 3.99 12.54 1.11
N GLN A 69 4.76 13.38 0.43
CA GLN A 69 5.70 12.91 -0.59
C GLN A 69 7.06 12.67 0.06
N GLY A 70 7.60 11.47 -0.11
CA GLY A 70 8.96 11.15 0.32
C GLY A 70 9.20 9.67 0.59
N ASP A 71 10.40 9.40 1.08
CA ASP A 71 10.81 8.07 1.52
C ASP A 71 10.04 7.63 2.78
N ILE A 72 9.53 6.40 2.76
CA ILE A 72 8.68 5.87 3.83
C ILE A 72 9.39 5.87 5.18
N LEU A 73 10.63 5.37 5.24
CA LEU A 73 11.36 5.26 6.50
C LEU A 73 11.67 6.64 7.10
N SER A 74 12.04 7.58 6.25
CA SER A 74 12.32 8.96 6.65
C SER A 74 11.09 9.66 7.20
N ILE A 75 9.92 9.43 6.59
CA ILE A 75 8.65 10.01 7.04
C ILE A 75 8.17 9.36 8.34
N LEU A 76 8.25 8.02 8.47
CA LEU A 76 7.83 7.30 9.67
C LEU A 76 8.54 7.80 10.93
N LYS A 77 9.83 8.10 10.85
CA LYS A 77 10.63 8.64 11.98
C LYS A 77 10.11 9.96 12.54
N ASN A 78 9.30 10.70 11.80
CA ASN A 78 8.72 11.96 12.25
C ASN A 78 7.39 11.80 13.00
N PHE A 79 6.78 10.61 12.97
CA PHE A 79 5.54 10.35 13.72
C PHE A 79 5.87 9.80 15.13
N PRO A 80 5.16 10.26 16.17
CA PRO A 80 5.22 9.66 17.50
C PRO A 80 4.74 8.20 17.49
N ASP A 81 5.07 7.46 18.54
CA ASP A 81 4.57 6.12 18.77
C ASP A 81 3.04 6.14 18.87
N ASP A 82 2.39 5.06 18.41
CA ASP A 82 0.94 4.87 18.46
C ASP A 82 0.10 6.02 17.83
N SER A 83 0.68 6.77 16.87
CA SER A 83 0.02 7.90 16.20
C SER A 83 -1.19 7.49 15.35
N PHE A 84 -1.22 6.23 14.92
CA PHE A 84 -2.26 5.69 14.05
C PHE A 84 -2.90 4.44 14.66
N ASP A 85 -4.21 4.28 14.46
CA ASP A 85 -4.90 3.05 14.83
C ASP A 85 -4.47 1.88 13.94
N ARG A 86 -4.11 2.19 12.68
CA ARG A 86 -3.68 1.20 11.70
C ARG A 86 -2.68 1.75 10.70
N VAL A 87 -1.62 0.99 10.45
CA VAL A 87 -0.70 1.19 9.34
C VAL A 87 -0.95 0.11 8.29
N ILE A 88 -1.06 0.50 7.03
CA ILE A 88 -1.32 -0.39 5.90
C ILE A 88 -0.13 -0.36 4.93
N PHE A 89 0.32 -1.54 4.53
CA PHE A 89 1.25 -1.76 3.43
C PHE A 89 0.51 -2.57 2.36
N SER A 90 -0.11 -1.89 1.40
CA SER A 90 -0.86 -2.57 0.34
C SER A 90 0.00 -2.75 -0.91
N ARG A 91 0.61 -3.93 -1.09
CA ARG A 91 1.51 -4.27 -2.21
C ARG A 91 2.76 -3.39 -2.29
N THR A 92 3.27 -2.95 -1.16
CA THR A 92 4.42 -2.03 -1.07
C THR A 92 5.67 -2.74 -0.58
N VAL A 93 5.52 -3.69 0.35
CA VAL A 93 6.64 -4.35 1.05
C VAL A 93 7.64 -4.99 0.09
N GLU A 94 7.16 -5.55 -1.03
CA GLU A 94 8.03 -6.21 -2.03
C GLU A 94 8.92 -5.23 -2.82
N GLN A 95 8.71 -3.93 -2.66
CA GLN A 95 9.44 -2.87 -3.37
C GLN A 95 10.36 -2.06 -2.44
N LEU A 96 10.42 -2.43 -1.15
CA LEU A 96 11.21 -1.73 -0.15
C LEU A 96 12.64 -2.26 -0.12
N ASP A 97 13.61 -1.36 0.02
CA ASP A 97 15.02 -1.71 0.15
C ASP A 97 15.35 -2.31 1.53
N ASP A 98 14.70 -1.80 2.59
CA ASP A 98 14.84 -2.30 3.97
C ASP A 98 13.45 -2.56 4.58
N PRO A 99 12.81 -3.69 4.26
CA PRO A 99 11.47 -4.00 4.73
C PRO A 99 11.41 -4.21 6.25
N ASP A 100 12.48 -4.73 6.86
CA ASP A 100 12.51 -5.02 8.30
C ASP A 100 12.49 -3.72 9.12
N ALA A 101 13.32 -2.74 8.77
CA ALA A 101 13.31 -1.44 9.43
C ALA A 101 11.99 -0.70 9.24
N ILE A 102 11.41 -0.76 8.05
CA ILE A 102 10.14 -0.09 7.73
C ILE A 102 8.97 -0.75 8.45
N LEU A 103 8.94 -2.09 8.56
CA LEU A 103 7.92 -2.80 9.31
C LEU A 103 8.04 -2.53 10.81
N ALA A 104 9.26 -2.47 11.36
CA ALA A 104 9.50 -2.11 12.75
C ALA A 104 8.97 -0.70 13.08
N GLU A 105 9.28 0.28 12.24
CA GLU A 105 8.74 1.63 12.36
C GLU A 105 7.21 1.67 12.18
N GLY A 106 6.66 0.89 11.25
CA GLY A 106 5.22 0.75 11.09
C GLY A 106 4.52 0.22 12.35
N LEU A 107 5.16 -0.74 13.04
CA LEU A 107 4.69 -1.28 14.32
C LEU A 107 4.86 -0.28 15.48
N ARG A 108 5.83 0.63 15.40
CA ARG A 108 6.02 1.69 16.38
C ARG A 108 4.95 2.77 16.28
N VAL A 109 4.65 3.23 15.05
CA VAL A 109 3.71 4.34 14.84
C VAL A 109 2.25 3.90 14.78
N GLY A 110 1.98 2.60 14.58
CA GLY A 110 0.64 2.06 14.44
C GLY A 110 0.31 0.99 15.46
N ARG A 111 -0.86 1.09 16.08
CA ARG A 111 -1.37 0.07 17.01
C ARG A 111 -1.65 -1.27 16.34
N ARG A 112 -1.88 -1.27 15.03
CA ARG A 112 -2.09 -2.46 14.20
C ARG A 112 -1.43 -2.25 12.86
N VAL A 113 -0.81 -3.30 12.33
CA VAL A 113 -0.22 -3.30 10.99
C VAL A 113 -0.96 -4.30 10.11
N THR A 114 -1.28 -3.89 8.90
CA THR A 114 -1.88 -4.72 7.86
C THR A 114 -0.94 -4.76 6.66
N VAL A 115 -0.48 -5.95 6.31
CA VAL A 115 0.42 -6.15 5.17
C VAL A 115 -0.31 -6.95 4.08
N GLY A 116 -0.40 -6.37 2.90
CA GLY A 116 -0.90 -7.02 1.70
C GLY A 116 0.24 -7.21 0.70
N PHE A 117 0.44 -8.43 0.24
CA PHE A 117 1.43 -8.77 -0.78
C PHE A 117 0.82 -9.60 -1.90
N VAL A 118 1.49 -9.60 -3.06
CA VAL A 118 1.02 -10.35 -4.21
C VAL A 118 1.31 -11.84 -3.99
N ASN A 119 0.26 -12.66 -4.05
CA ASN A 119 0.43 -14.12 -4.00
C ASN A 119 1.07 -14.63 -5.30
N SER A 120 2.39 -14.64 -5.36
CA SER A 120 3.16 -15.17 -6.49
C SER A 120 3.00 -16.69 -6.66
N GLY A 121 2.54 -17.39 -5.61
CA GLY A 121 2.22 -18.82 -5.61
C GLY A 121 0.87 -19.17 -6.22
N PHE A 122 0.05 -18.17 -6.57
CA PHE A 122 -1.24 -18.42 -7.21
C PHE A 122 -1.03 -19.16 -8.54
N TRP A 123 -1.84 -20.20 -8.79
CA TRP A 123 -1.61 -21.15 -9.87
C TRP A 123 -1.52 -20.51 -11.27
N GLU A 124 -2.27 -19.44 -11.55
CA GLU A 124 -2.18 -18.71 -12.82
C GLU A 124 -0.81 -18.03 -13.00
N ASN A 125 -0.24 -17.48 -11.92
CA ASN A 125 1.09 -16.87 -11.94
C ASN A 125 2.16 -17.93 -12.17
N ARG A 126 2.03 -19.10 -11.52
CA ARG A 126 2.93 -20.25 -11.72
C ARG A 126 2.85 -20.80 -13.13
N LEU A 127 1.65 -20.95 -13.67
CA LEU A 127 1.44 -21.43 -15.05
C LEU A 127 2.02 -20.45 -16.08
N SER A 128 1.79 -19.15 -15.88
CA SER A 128 2.38 -18.10 -16.71
C SER A 128 3.93 -18.10 -16.66
N ALA A 129 4.50 -18.27 -15.48
CA ALA A 129 5.96 -18.38 -15.32
C ALA A 129 6.51 -19.64 -16.01
N PHE A 130 5.80 -20.76 -15.88
CA PHE A 130 6.19 -22.03 -16.53
C PHE A 130 6.18 -21.93 -18.05
N PHE A 131 5.12 -21.40 -18.65
CA PHE A 131 5.01 -21.30 -20.12
C PHE A 131 5.82 -20.17 -20.74
N LYS A 132 6.02 -19.06 -20.02
CA LYS A 132 6.74 -17.88 -20.52
C LYS A 132 8.21 -17.83 -20.11
N GLY A 133 8.63 -18.72 -19.20
CA GLY A 133 9.99 -18.79 -18.69
C GLY A 133 10.46 -17.51 -17.94
N ARG A 134 9.54 -16.63 -17.59
CA ARG A 134 9.84 -15.36 -16.91
C ARG A 134 8.67 -14.91 -16.03
N ARG A 135 9.00 -14.15 -14.97
CA ARG A 135 8.03 -13.51 -14.10
C ARG A 135 7.17 -12.52 -14.89
N THR A 136 5.88 -12.52 -14.65
CA THR A 136 4.98 -11.56 -15.28
C THR A 136 5.29 -10.16 -14.75
N ILE A 137 5.60 -9.23 -15.65
CA ILE A 137 5.71 -7.81 -15.32
C ILE A 137 4.29 -7.28 -15.11
N ASN A 138 4.04 -6.64 -13.98
CA ASN A 138 2.75 -6.04 -13.64
C ASN A 138 2.96 -4.72 -12.87
N GLU A 139 1.89 -4.11 -12.37
CA GLU A 139 1.96 -2.84 -11.63
C GLU A 139 2.83 -2.90 -10.36
N VAL A 140 3.02 -4.08 -9.78
CA VAL A 140 3.85 -4.30 -8.59
C VAL A 140 5.28 -4.64 -8.98
N TYR A 141 5.44 -5.49 -10.00
CA TYR A 141 6.74 -5.89 -10.54
C TYR A 141 6.98 -5.18 -11.86
N THR A 142 7.42 -3.92 -11.78
CA THR A 142 7.67 -3.06 -12.93
C THR A 142 8.96 -3.40 -13.68
N LYS A 143 9.89 -4.10 -13.00
CA LYS A 143 11.17 -4.51 -13.57
C LYS A 143 11.26 -6.03 -13.74
N PRO A 144 12.00 -6.53 -14.74
CA PRO A 144 12.34 -7.95 -14.83
C PRO A 144 13.10 -8.41 -13.58
N TRP A 145 12.94 -9.70 -13.20
CA TRP A 145 13.58 -10.25 -12.00
C TRP A 145 15.11 -10.09 -11.94
N TYR A 146 15.76 -10.02 -13.08
CA TYR A 146 17.22 -9.86 -13.19
C TYR A 146 17.70 -8.40 -13.02
N GLU A 147 16.80 -7.44 -12.95
CA GLU A 147 17.08 -6.02 -12.68
C GLU A 147 16.70 -5.60 -11.25
N SER A 148 16.22 -6.54 -10.44
CA SER A 148 15.73 -6.30 -9.07
C SER A 148 16.72 -6.80 -7.99
N GLN A 149 18.03 -6.75 -8.31
CA GLN A 149 19.10 -6.99 -7.32
C GLN A 149 19.66 -5.68 -6.83
#